data_19ae9ddac35f7b875aa99f6619bfdf9f
#
_entry.id   19ae9ddac35f7b875aa99f6619bfdf9f
#
_cell.length_a   1.000
_cell.length_b   1.000
_cell.length_c   1.000
_cell.angle_alpha   90.00
_cell.angle_beta   90.00
_cell.angle_gamma   90.00
#
_symmetry.space_group_name_H-M   'P 1'
#
loop_
_entity.id
_entity.type
_entity.pdbx_description
1 polymer ?
#
loop_
_entity_poly.entity_id
_entity_poly.type
_entity_poly.pdbx_seq_one_letter_code
_entity_poly.pdbx_strand_id
1 'polypeptide(L)'
;MAYNDIVSELRKKLGDDPNQNIIMLRQEGERFGREGNIDGVRATGELILENMSDEQKQEVHRMTYIDDKRLDEVYNQIVEHINKKELVEAKTLAEKLYKKITVEYAETDNAKFVSLRNPFEENLYQIVFKPEKTLNKAPFDFSTYITTYAYILVETGSTIDAIPILEKAISYNPVDSGPKFELAEVYKLIKNKKMLFEVTRDTLKIASSPLAIARCYANIGYALTDSGEYEDASAFYVASTMFAPNPAIPL
;
A
#
# COMPACT_ATOMS: atom_id res chain seq x y z
N MET A 1 16.89 -20.52 15.14
CA MET A 1 16.83 -20.22 16.60
C MET A 1 15.36 -20.20 16.97
N ALA A 2 14.96 -20.89 18.03
CA ALA A 2 13.56 -20.85 18.46
C ALA A 2 13.22 -19.44 19.02
N TYR A 3 11.96 -19.04 18.98
CA TYR A 3 11.48 -17.74 19.45
C TYR A 3 12.03 -17.35 20.83
N ASN A 4 11.93 -18.25 21.80
CA ASN A 4 12.41 -18.00 23.16
C ASN A 4 13.92 -17.77 23.26
N ASP A 5 14.71 -18.42 22.40
CA ASP A 5 16.16 -18.20 22.35
C ASP A 5 16.46 -16.78 21.85
N ILE A 6 15.73 -16.32 20.81
CA ILE A 6 15.87 -14.96 20.27
C ILE A 6 15.53 -13.94 21.34
N VAL A 7 14.39 -14.08 22.03
CA VAL A 7 13.99 -13.18 23.12
C VAL A 7 15.08 -13.14 24.21
N SER A 8 15.61 -14.29 24.61
CA SER A 8 16.66 -14.38 25.63
C SER A 8 17.96 -13.69 25.20
N GLU A 9 18.36 -13.86 23.95
CA GLU A 9 19.54 -13.20 23.37
C GLU A 9 19.37 -11.68 23.28
N LEU A 10 18.20 -11.22 22.84
CA LEU A 10 17.90 -9.78 22.75
C LEU A 10 17.86 -9.14 24.15
N ARG A 11 17.25 -9.81 25.15
CA ARG A 11 17.22 -9.30 26.54
C ARG A 11 18.62 -9.10 27.13
N LYS A 12 19.60 -9.93 26.79
CA LYS A 12 20.98 -9.75 27.23
C LYS A 12 21.66 -8.48 26.67
N LYS A 13 21.14 -7.95 25.56
CA LYS A 13 21.66 -6.74 24.92
C LYS A 13 20.99 -5.46 25.43
N LEU A 14 19.90 -5.57 26.22
CA LEU A 14 19.19 -4.41 26.77
C LEU A 14 20.00 -3.78 27.91
N GLY A 15 20.05 -2.44 27.90
CA GLY A 15 20.63 -1.64 28.97
C GLY A 15 19.57 -1.00 29.86
N ASP A 16 19.99 -0.04 30.68
CA ASP A 16 19.11 0.65 31.63
C ASP A 16 18.27 1.76 30.99
N ASP A 17 18.61 2.21 29.76
CA ASP A 17 17.85 3.26 29.05
C ASP A 17 16.81 2.66 28.09
N PRO A 18 15.51 2.75 28.41
CA PRO A 18 14.45 2.21 27.57
C PRO A 18 14.42 2.79 26.15
N ASN A 19 14.79 4.06 25.97
CA ASN A 19 14.78 4.68 24.64
C ASN A 19 15.91 4.12 23.76
N GLN A 20 17.09 3.91 24.31
CA GLN A 20 18.20 3.26 23.59
C GLN A 20 17.87 1.80 23.27
N ASN A 21 17.20 1.10 24.19
CA ASN A 21 16.71 -0.25 23.97
C ASN A 21 15.74 -0.32 22.79
N ILE A 22 14.77 0.60 22.71
CA ILE A 22 13.80 0.68 21.60
C ILE A 22 14.53 0.94 20.27
N ILE A 23 15.52 1.82 20.24
CA ILE A 23 16.30 2.11 19.01
C ILE A 23 17.03 0.83 18.53
N MET A 24 17.75 0.16 19.44
CA MET A 24 18.47 -1.06 19.15
C MET A 24 17.51 -2.18 18.67
N LEU A 25 16.39 -2.37 19.36
CA LEU A 25 15.41 -3.40 19.01
C LEU A 25 14.76 -3.12 17.63
N ARG A 26 14.54 -1.87 17.25
CA ARG A 26 14.06 -1.52 15.89
C ARG A 26 15.07 -1.92 14.83
N GLN A 27 16.37 -1.65 15.05
CA GLN A 27 17.43 -2.05 14.12
C GLN A 27 17.52 -3.57 13.96
N GLU A 28 17.42 -4.32 15.07
CA GLU A 28 17.40 -5.78 15.04
C GLU A 28 16.13 -6.31 14.33
N GLY A 29 14.97 -5.68 14.56
CA GLY A 29 13.71 -6.02 13.88
C GLY A 29 13.79 -5.83 12.38
N GLU A 30 14.40 -4.74 11.91
CA GLU A 30 14.65 -4.51 10.49
C GLU A 30 15.62 -5.55 9.91
N ARG A 31 16.66 -5.93 10.65
CA ARG A 31 17.57 -7.00 10.24
C ARG A 31 16.84 -8.32 10.09
N PHE A 32 16.06 -8.73 11.10
CA PHE A 32 15.26 -9.94 11.04
C PHE A 32 14.24 -9.92 9.91
N GLY A 33 13.63 -8.76 9.64
CA GLY A 33 12.71 -8.58 8.51
C GLY A 33 13.40 -8.83 7.17
N ARG A 34 14.60 -8.30 6.96
CA ARG A 34 15.41 -8.54 5.75
C ARG A 34 15.84 -10.00 5.59
N GLU A 35 16.07 -10.69 6.71
CA GLU A 35 16.43 -12.12 6.75
C GLU A 35 15.21 -13.05 6.62
N GLY A 36 13.97 -12.50 6.59
CA GLY A 36 12.74 -13.29 6.59
C GLY A 36 12.47 -14.05 7.89
N ASN A 37 13.12 -13.63 8.98
CA ASN A 37 12.98 -14.26 10.29
C ASN A 37 11.77 -13.68 11.04
N ILE A 38 10.60 -14.31 10.87
CA ILE A 38 9.33 -13.87 11.47
C ILE A 38 9.39 -13.89 13.00
N ASP A 39 10.01 -14.92 13.59
CA ASP A 39 10.15 -15.03 15.05
C ASP A 39 11.02 -13.91 15.62
N GLY A 40 12.06 -13.50 14.89
CA GLY A 40 12.90 -12.36 15.26
C GLY A 40 12.14 -11.03 15.24
N VAL A 41 11.35 -10.80 14.19
CA VAL A 41 10.50 -9.60 14.09
C VAL A 41 9.47 -9.55 15.23
N ARG A 42 8.86 -10.69 15.55
CA ARG A 42 7.89 -10.79 16.64
C ARG A 42 8.55 -10.54 18.01
N ALA A 43 9.70 -11.13 18.26
CA ALA A 43 10.45 -10.98 19.52
C ALA A 43 10.88 -9.51 19.74
N THR A 44 11.38 -8.83 18.70
CA THR A 44 11.73 -7.41 18.79
C THR A 44 10.50 -6.53 19.06
N GLY A 45 9.36 -6.81 18.42
CA GLY A 45 8.12 -6.08 18.65
C GLY A 45 7.63 -6.18 20.09
N GLU A 46 7.66 -7.37 20.68
CA GLU A 46 7.28 -7.61 22.09
C GLU A 46 8.20 -6.84 23.05
N LEU A 47 9.51 -6.95 22.86
CA LEU A 47 10.48 -6.24 23.71
C LEU A 47 10.43 -4.73 23.55
N ILE A 48 10.09 -4.19 22.37
CA ILE A 48 9.83 -2.77 22.19
C ILE A 48 8.65 -2.34 23.06
N LEU A 49 7.54 -3.08 23.02
CA LEU A 49 6.36 -2.75 23.85
C LEU A 49 6.68 -2.82 25.35
N GLU A 50 7.52 -3.76 25.80
CA GLU A 50 7.94 -3.83 27.19
C GLU A 50 8.75 -2.60 27.63
N ASN A 51 9.58 -2.04 26.74
CA ASN A 51 10.43 -0.87 27.02
C ASN A 51 9.70 0.48 26.81
N MET A 52 8.49 0.51 26.28
CA MET A 52 7.71 1.74 26.13
C MET A 52 7.14 2.23 27.46
N SER A 53 7.12 3.55 27.67
CA SER A 53 6.34 4.15 28.76
C SER A 53 4.83 3.95 28.54
N ASP A 54 4.03 4.15 29.59
CA ASP A 54 2.57 4.02 29.48
C ASP A 54 1.99 5.06 28.51
N GLU A 55 2.54 6.27 28.47
CA GLU A 55 2.16 7.30 27.50
C GLU A 55 2.48 6.87 26.06
N GLN A 56 3.65 6.28 25.84
CA GLN A 56 4.03 5.76 24.52
C GLN A 56 3.13 4.60 24.09
N LYS A 57 2.77 3.70 25.01
CA LYS A 57 1.82 2.60 24.74
C LYS A 57 0.44 3.13 24.39
N GLN A 58 -0.06 4.13 25.13
CA GLN A 58 -1.34 4.78 24.83
C GLN A 58 -1.31 5.46 23.45
N GLU A 59 -0.22 6.13 23.10
CA GLU A 59 -0.08 6.78 21.78
C GLU A 59 -0.06 5.73 20.65
N VAL A 60 0.70 4.64 20.80
CA VAL A 60 0.69 3.53 19.83
C VAL A 60 -0.71 2.94 19.71
N HIS A 61 -1.40 2.70 20.84
CA HIS A 61 -2.76 2.20 20.82
C HIS A 61 -3.69 3.19 20.11
N ARG A 62 -3.61 4.47 20.48
CA ARG A 62 -4.38 5.53 19.82
C ARG A 62 -4.20 5.51 18.30
N MET A 63 -2.98 5.36 17.81
CA MET A 63 -2.68 5.38 16.38
C MET A 63 -3.10 4.09 15.65
N THR A 64 -2.99 2.93 16.30
CA THR A 64 -3.07 1.63 15.63
C THR A 64 -4.33 0.83 15.90
N TYR A 65 -5.29 1.36 16.69
CA TYR A 65 -6.55 0.67 17.02
C TYR A 65 -7.79 1.50 16.65
N ILE A 66 -8.86 0.80 16.32
CA ILE A 66 -10.24 1.30 16.18
C ILE A 66 -11.15 0.38 17.00
N ASP A 67 -11.91 0.92 17.95
CA ASP A 67 -12.87 0.16 18.77
C ASP A 67 -12.22 -1.12 19.35
N ASP A 68 -11.06 -1.00 19.99
CA ASP A 68 -10.25 -2.08 20.60
C ASP A 68 -9.72 -3.15 19.62
N LYS A 69 -9.86 -2.94 18.31
CA LYS A 69 -9.28 -3.82 17.27
C LYS A 69 -8.14 -3.13 16.56
N ARG A 70 -7.08 -3.87 16.33
CA ARG A 70 -5.92 -3.37 15.57
C ARG A 70 -6.30 -3.12 14.10
N LEU A 71 -5.67 -2.16 13.43
CA LEU A 71 -6.03 -1.75 12.07
C LEU A 71 -6.00 -2.91 11.06
N ASP A 72 -5.09 -3.87 11.20
CA ASP A 72 -5.04 -5.06 10.35
C ASP A 72 -6.18 -6.06 10.66
N GLU A 73 -6.64 -6.14 11.89
CA GLU A 73 -7.82 -6.94 12.25
C GLU A 73 -9.09 -6.33 11.66
N VAL A 74 -9.21 -4.99 11.71
CA VAL A 74 -10.31 -4.27 11.03
C VAL A 74 -10.27 -4.49 9.53
N TYR A 75 -9.08 -4.42 8.92
CA TYR A 75 -8.91 -4.72 7.50
C TYR A 75 -9.32 -6.15 7.14
N ASN A 76 -8.91 -7.13 7.94
CA ASN A 76 -9.31 -8.53 7.73
C ASN A 76 -10.83 -8.71 7.80
N GLN A 77 -11.53 -8.00 8.69
CA GLN A 77 -13.00 -8.00 8.74
C GLN A 77 -13.62 -7.40 7.47
N ILE A 78 -13.03 -6.31 6.94
CA ILE A 78 -13.46 -5.72 5.66
C ILE A 78 -13.38 -6.75 4.55
N VAL A 79 -12.24 -7.46 4.43
CA VAL A 79 -12.05 -8.52 3.42
C VAL A 79 -13.04 -9.66 3.62
N GLU A 80 -13.32 -10.05 4.86
CA GLU A 80 -14.33 -11.07 5.18
C GLU A 80 -15.74 -10.66 4.71
N HIS A 81 -16.17 -9.41 4.97
CA HIS A 81 -17.45 -8.89 4.50
C HIS A 81 -17.52 -8.83 2.96
N ILE A 82 -16.42 -8.43 2.29
CA ILE A 82 -16.35 -8.45 0.81
C ILE A 82 -16.58 -9.89 0.29
N ASN A 83 -15.89 -10.88 0.88
CA ASN A 83 -16.02 -12.28 0.47
C ASN A 83 -17.44 -12.83 0.68
N LYS A 84 -18.16 -12.31 1.69
CA LYS A 84 -19.58 -12.63 1.95
C LYS A 84 -20.55 -11.79 1.12
N LYS A 85 -20.07 -10.84 0.30
CA LYS A 85 -20.87 -9.86 -0.47
C LYS A 85 -21.67 -8.89 0.41
N GLU A 86 -21.25 -8.68 1.63
CA GLU A 86 -21.83 -7.74 2.60
C GLU A 86 -21.17 -6.36 2.41
N LEU A 87 -21.43 -5.73 1.25
CA LEU A 87 -20.69 -4.51 0.84
C LEU A 87 -21.04 -3.27 1.67
N VAL A 88 -22.20 -3.22 2.32
CA VAL A 88 -22.60 -2.10 3.19
C VAL A 88 -21.78 -2.10 4.48
N GLU A 89 -21.64 -3.26 5.10
CA GLU A 89 -20.81 -3.48 6.29
C GLU A 89 -19.34 -3.22 5.99
N ALA A 90 -18.84 -3.79 4.87
CA ALA A 90 -17.49 -3.57 4.39
C ALA A 90 -17.21 -2.07 4.19
N LYS A 91 -18.13 -1.31 3.54
CA LYS A 91 -18.00 0.12 3.31
C LYS A 91 -17.90 0.90 4.61
N THR A 92 -18.76 0.58 5.58
CA THR A 92 -18.79 1.26 6.88
C THR A 92 -17.47 1.09 7.64
N LEU A 93 -16.93 -0.13 7.68
CA LEU A 93 -15.63 -0.40 8.32
C LEU A 93 -14.47 0.25 7.54
N ALA A 94 -14.48 0.16 6.21
CA ALA A 94 -13.45 0.73 5.35
C ALA A 94 -13.39 2.27 5.46
N GLU A 95 -14.54 2.93 5.57
CA GLU A 95 -14.60 4.37 5.80
C GLU A 95 -14.00 4.78 7.15
N LYS A 96 -14.31 4.02 8.22
CA LYS A 96 -13.70 4.24 9.55
C LYS A 96 -12.18 4.06 9.48
N LEU A 97 -11.71 2.98 8.85
CA LEU A 97 -10.29 2.68 8.68
C LEU A 97 -9.59 3.78 7.88
N TYR A 98 -10.16 4.22 6.76
CA TYR A 98 -9.65 5.31 5.94
C TYR A 98 -9.50 6.61 6.73
N LYS A 99 -10.56 7.02 7.46
CA LYS A 99 -10.52 8.22 8.32
C LYS A 99 -9.43 8.13 9.38
N LYS A 100 -9.31 6.97 10.03
CA LYS A 100 -8.26 6.74 11.03
C LYS A 100 -6.87 6.89 10.44
N ILE A 101 -6.59 6.22 9.33
CA ILE A 101 -5.30 6.29 8.65
C ILE A 101 -4.97 7.72 8.22
N THR A 102 -5.90 8.41 7.59
CA THR A 102 -5.64 9.75 7.03
C THR A 102 -5.49 10.84 8.08
N VAL A 103 -6.05 10.65 9.28
CA VAL A 103 -5.90 11.58 10.41
C VAL A 103 -4.60 11.30 11.16
N GLU A 104 -4.38 10.06 11.60
CA GLU A 104 -3.25 9.72 12.46
C GLU A 104 -1.90 9.70 11.73
N TYR A 105 -1.93 9.40 10.43
CA TYR A 105 -0.74 9.30 9.57
C TYR A 105 -0.75 10.38 8.49
N ALA A 106 -1.24 11.57 8.84
CA ALA A 106 -1.25 12.71 7.95
C ALA A 106 0.19 13.12 7.57
N GLU A 107 0.36 13.56 6.32
CA GLU A 107 1.60 14.16 5.87
C GLU A 107 1.78 15.53 6.50
N THR A 108 3.02 15.84 6.89
CA THR A 108 3.43 17.15 7.41
C THR A 108 4.36 17.85 6.42
N ASP A 109 4.81 19.06 6.74
CA ASP A 109 5.76 19.80 5.90
C ASP A 109 7.08 19.06 5.74
N ASN A 110 7.52 18.34 6.78
CA ASN A 110 8.86 17.75 6.86
C ASN A 110 8.88 16.22 6.74
N ALA A 111 7.75 15.54 6.91
CA ALA A 111 7.69 14.08 6.94
C ALA A 111 6.39 13.55 6.36
N LYS A 112 6.46 12.34 5.83
CA LYS A 112 5.29 11.57 5.41
C LYS A 112 5.45 10.10 5.72
N PHE A 113 4.31 9.42 5.91
CA PHE A 113 4.28 7.96 6.03
C PHE A 113 4.20 7.29 4.67
N VAL A 114 4.94 6.19 4.51
CA VAL A 114 4.95 5.38 3.29
C VAL A 114 4.79 3.89 3.62
N SER A 115 4.08 3.17 2.76
CA SER A 115 3.82 1.73 2.86
C SER A 115 4.67 0.96 1.85
N LEU A 116 5.98 1.27 1.78
CA LEU A 116 6.90 0.55 0.90
C LEU A 116 7.17 -0.85 1.50
N ARG A 117 6.98 -1.89 0.69
CA ARG A 117 6.91 -3.28 1.17
C ARG A 117 8.26 -3.99 1.23
N ASN A 118 9.21 -3.51 0.45
CA ASN A 118 10.50 -4.19 0.30
C ASN A 118 11.60 -3.21 -0.17
N PRO A 119 12.89 -3.58 -0.08
CA PRO A 119 14.00 -2.73 -0.48
C PRO A 119 14.00 -2.32 -1.96
N PHE A 120 13.37 -3.10 -2.85
CA PHE A 120 13.24 -2.73 -4.25
C PHE A 120 12.31 -1.53 -4.40
N GLU A 121 11.14 -1.53 -3.76
CA GLU A 121 10.22 -0.39 -3.75
C GLU A 121 10.87 0.85 -3.12
N GLU A 122 11.63 0.69 -2.03
CA GLU A 122 12.37 1.78 -1.38
C GLU A 122 13.36 2.43 -2.35
N ASN A 123 14.18 1.61 -3.03
CA ASN A 123 15.15 2.11 -4.01
C ASN A 123 14.46 2.76 -5.22
N LEU A 124 13.41 2.11 -5.75
CA LEU A 124 12.64 2.64 -6.88
C LEU A 124 12.02 4.00 -6.54
N TYR A 125 11.47 4.13 -5.33
CA TYR A 125 10.90 5.38 -4.85
C TYR A 125 11.96 6.49 -4.78
N GLN A 126 13.13 6.20 -4.23
CA GLN A 126 14.24 7.16 -4.16
C GLN A 126 14.71 7.62 -5.56
N ILE A 127 14.84 6.69 -6.50
CA ILE A 127 15.33 6.99 -7.85
C ILE A 127 14.32 7.80 -8.66
N VAL A 128 13.04 7.40 -8.62
CA VAL A 128 12.00 7.98 -9.49
C VAL A 128 11.43 9.27 -8.91
N PHE A 129 11.19 9.31 -7.60
CA PHE A 129 10.46 10.43 -6.96
C PHE A 129 11.37 11.39 -6.20
N LYS A 130 12.60 11.00 -5.84
CA LYS A 130 13.60 11.83 -5.15
C LYS A 130 12.99 12.61 -3.98
N PRO A 131 12.41 11.92 -2.98
CA PRO A 131 11.65 12.57 -1.91
C PRO A 131 12.56 13.51 -1.10
N GLU A 132 12.08 14.71 -0.85
CA GLU A 132 12.77 15.70 -0.01
C GLU A 132 12.39 15.56 1.48
N LYS A 133 11.21 14.99 1.75
CA LYS A 133 10.69 14.79 3.10
C LYS A 133 11.27 13.54 3.75
N THR A 134 11.34 13.56 5.07
CA THR A 134 11.62 12.37 5.86
C THR A 134 10.53 11.31 5.63
N LEU A 135 10.93 10.11 5.28
CA LEU A 135 10.02 9.00 5.06
C LEU A 135 9.89 8.15 6.33
N ASN A 136 8.70 8.14 6.91
CA ASN A 136 8.36 7.28 8.02
C ASN A 136 7.69 6.02 7.49
N LYS A 137 8.16 4.85 7.90
CA LYS A 137 7.53 3.59 7.53
C LYS A 137 6.16 3.47 8.20
N ALA A 138 5.12 3.27 7.41
CA ALA A 138 3.80 2.97 7.92
C ALA A 138 3.79 1.60 8.65
N PRO A 139 3.06 1.45 9.77
CA PRO A 139 3.01 0.19 10.52
C PRO A 139 2.26 -0.92 9.77
N PHE A 140 1.46 -0.56 8.76
CA PHE A 140 0.68 -1.47 7.93
C PHE A 140 0.72 -1.04 6.46
N ASP A 141 0.24 -1.89 5.57
CA ASP A 141 0.12 -1.56 4.14
C ASP A 141 -1.11 -0.68 3.88
N PHE A 142 -1.00 0.61 4.22
CA PHE A 142 -2.08 1.58 4.04
C PHE A 142 -2.48 1.75 2.59
N SER A 143 -1.55 1.59 1.65
CA SER A 143 -1.86 1.65 0.23
C SER A 143 -2.89 0.60 -0.16
N THR A 144 -2.67 -0.66 0.24
CA THR A 144 -3.62 -1.75 0.02
C THR A 144 -4.95 -1.53 0.75
N TYR A 145 -4.92 -1.10 2.02
CA TYR A 145 -6.14 -0.88 2.80
C TYR A 145 -7.06 0.17 2.16
N ILE A 146 -6.48 1.28 1.73
CA ILE A 146 -7.21 2.39 1.09
C ILE A 146 -7.68 2.00 -0.32
N THR A 147 -6.88 1.24 -1.08
CA THR A 147 -7.29 0.72 -2.39
C THR A 147 -8.51 -0.19 -2.27
N THR A 148 -8.57 -1.03 -1.22
CA THR A 148 -9.75 -1.88 -0.95
C THR A 148 -10.99 -1.02 -0.66
N TYR A 149 -10.86 0.10 0.04
CA TYR A 149 -11.99 1.03 0.21
C TYR A 149 -12.46 1.62 -1.11
N ALA A 150 -11.54 2.04 -1.98
CA ALA A 150 -11.89 2.53 -3.32
C ALA A 150 -12.62 1.46 -4.16
N TYR A 151 -12.17 0.19 -4.11
CA TYR A 151 -12.86 -0.92 -4.74
C TYR A 151 -14.32 -1.03 -4.25
N ILE A 152 -14.57 -0.99 -2.93
CA ILE A 152 -15.91 -1.03 -2.37
C ILE A 152 -16.77 0.14 -2.87
N LEU A 153 -16.19 1.34 -3.00
CA LEU A 153 -16.90 2.50 -3.54
C LEU A 153 -17.35 2.27 -4.99
N VAL A 154 -16.49 1.70 -5.83
CA VAL A 154 -16.83 1.35 -7.22
C VAL A 154 -17.95 0.32 -7.25
N GLU A 155 -17.82 -0.78 -6.50
CA GLU A 155 -18.83 -1.86 -6.43
C GLU A 155 -20.19 -1.38 -5.88
N THR A 156 -20.19 -0.34 -5.05
CA THR A 156 -21.42 0.28 -4.52
C THR A 156 -21.93 1.46 -5.35
N GLY A 157 -21.39 1.68 -6.55
CA GLY A 157 -21.84 2.71 -7.50
C GLY A 157 -21.31 4.13 -7.22
N SER A 158 -20.40 4.30 -6.25
CA SER A 158 -19.76 5.59 -5.93
C SER A 158 -18.43 5.76 -6.70
N THR A 159 -18.43 5.49 -8.00
CA THR A 159 -17.21 5.41 -8.84
C THR A 159 -16.37 6.69 -8.81
N ILE A 160 -17.02 7.88 -8.85
CA ILE A 160 -16.30 9.16 -8.85
C ILE A 160 -15.64 9.40 -7.48
N ASP A 161 -16.27 8.98 -6.40
CA ASP A 161 -15.74 9.14 -5.04
C ASP A 161 -14.50 8.27 -4.81
N ALA A 162 -14.29 7.23 -5.61
CA ALA A 162 -13.11 6.38 -5.53
C ALA A 162 -11.82 7.10 -6.00
N ILE A 163 -11.91 8.14 -6.83
CA ILE A 163 -10.75 8.85 -7.38
C ILE A 163 -9.85 9.43 -6.26
N PRO A 164 -10.33 10.34 -5.39
CA PRO A 164 -9.49 10.89 -4.33
C PRO A 164 -9.00 9.82 -3.33
N ILE A 165 -9.75 8.73 -3.16
CA ILE A 165 -9.32 7.62 -2.31
C ILE A 165 -8.13 6.88 -2.94
N LEU A 166 -8.17 6.60 -4.24
CA LEU A 166 -7.04 5.97 -4.96
C LEU A 166 -5.82 6.88 -5.03
N GLU A 167 -6.00 8.18 -5.24
CA GLU A 167 -4.92 9.15 -5.17
C GLU A 167 -4.25 9.15 -3.78
N LYS A 168 -5.06 9.02 -2.72
CA LYS A 168 -4.53 8.88 -1.36
C LYS A 168 -3.80 7.56 -1.16
N ALA A 169 -4.31 6.44 -1.67
CA ALA A 169 -3.60 5.15 -1.66
C ALA A 169 -2.24 5.23 -2.36
N ILE A 170 -2.20 5.83 -3.55
CA ILE A 170 -0.97 6.08 -4.32
C ILE A 170 0.02 6.94 -3.52
N SER A 171 -0.45 7.90 -2.72
CA SER A 171 0.44 8.74 -1.93
C SER A 171 1.20 7.97 -0.85
N TYR A 172 0.65 6.87 -0.32
CA TYR A 172 1.33 5.99 0.63
C TYR A 172 2.33 5.02 -0.03
N ASN A 173 2.06 4.58 -1.27
CA ASN A 173 3.04 3.80 -2.05
C ASN A 173 3.04 4.23 -3.53
N PRO A 174 3.79 5.28 -3.88
CA PRO A 174 3.80 5.80 -5.25
C PRO A 174 4.41 4.86 -6.30
N VAL A 175 5.13 3.83 -5.87
CA VAL A 175 5.75 2.83 -6.75
C VAL A 175 4.94 1.53 -6.87
N ASP A 176 3.79 1.44 -6.18
CA ASP A 176 2.83 0.36 -6.40
C ASP A 176 1.97 0.67 -7.63
N SER A 177 2.00 -0.22 -8.61
CA SER A 177 1.16 -0.11 -9.81
C SER A 177 -0.30 -0.49 -9.56
N GLY A 178 -0.60 -1.24 -8.49
CA GLY A 178 -1.95 -1.71 -8.17
C GLY A 178 -2.98 -0.58 -8.08
N PRO A 179 -2.85 0.36 -7.12
CA PRO A 179 -3.79 1.49 -6.98
C PRO A 179 -3.90 2.37 -8.24
N LYS A 180 -2.80 2.48 -9.01
CA LYS A 180 -2.79 3.23 -10.28
C LYS A 180 -3.60 2.50 -11.37
N PHE A 181 -3.56 1.18 -11.41
CA PHE A 181 -4.39 0.40 -12.31
C PHE A 181 -5.88 0.48 -11.93
N GLU A 182 -6.21 0.46 -10.64
CA GLU A 182 -7.59 0.68 -10.21
C GLU A 182 -8.08 2.09 -10.58
N LEU A 183 -7.23 3.10 -10.46
CA LEU A 183 -7.54 4.46 -10.90
C LEU A 183 -7.74 4.55 -12.42
N ALA A 184 -6.94 3.80 -13.19
CA ALA A 184 -7.12 3.69 -14.65
C ALA A 184 -8.47 3.04 -15.00
N GLU A 185 -8.90 1.99 -14.29
CA GLU A 185 -10.23 1.38 -14.48
C GLU A 185 -11.36 2.37 -14.15
N VAL A 186 -11.22 3.13 -13.06
CA VAL A 186 -12.18 4.21 -12.74
C VAL A 186 -12.28 5.22 -13.89
N TYR A 187 -11.15 5.67 -14.46
CA TYR A 187 -11.15 6.61 -15.58
C TYR A 187 -11.77 6.01 -16.87
N LYS A 188 -11.63 4.70 -17.11
CA LYS A 188 -12.36 4.01 -18.18
C LYS A 188 -13.86 4.06 -17.96
N LEU A 189 -14.31 3.70 -16.74
CA LEU A 189 -15.74 3.69 -16.38
C LEU A 189 -16.41 5.06 -16.58
N ILE A 190 -15.73 6.15 -16.20
CA ILE A 190 -16.24 7.52 -16.37
C ILE A 190 -15.88 8.13 -17.73
N LYS A 191 -15.25 7.37 -18.64
CA LYS A 191 -14.82 7.80 -19.99
C LYS A 191 -13.88 9.01 -20.00
N ASN A 192 -13.04 9.16 -18.98
CA ASN A 192 -12.03 10.21 -18.92
C ASN A 192 -10.71 9.76 -19.56
N LYS A 193 -10.64 9.82 -20.89
CA LYS A 193 -9.48 9.38 -21.69
C LYS A 193 -8.19 10.10 -21.30
N LYS A 194 -8.27 11.40 -21.07
CA LYS A 194 -7.08 12.21 -20.72
C LYS A 194 -6.44 11.69 -19.43
N MET A 195 -7.24 11.53 -18.38
CA MET A 195 -6.74 11.05 -17.10
C MET A 195 -6.31 9.59 -17.15
N LEU A 196 -7.00 8.75 -17.95
CA LEU A 196 -6.57 7.38 -18.21
C LEU A 196 -5.16 7.34 -18.83
N PHE A 197 -4.90 8.18 -19.82
CA PHE A 197 -3.59 8.25 -20.47
C PHE A 197 -2.51 8.74 -19.50
N GLU A 198 -2.79 9.79 -18.73
CA GLU A 198 -1.86 10.35 -17.75
C GLU A 198 -1.48 9.35 -16.66
N VAL A 199 -2.46 8.70 -16.02
CA VAL A 199 -2.19 7.70 -14.98
C VAL A 199 -1.44 6.49 -15.54
N THR A 200 -1.77 6.07 -16.76
CA THR A 200 -1.10 4.93 -17.41
C THR A 200 0.36 5.27 -17.75
N ARG A 201 0.62 6.46 -18.30
CA ARG A 201 1.99 6.94 -18.57
C ARG A 201 2.83 7.00 -17.29
N ASP A 202 2.24 7.48 -16.20
CA ASP A 202 2.94 7.56 -14.92
C ASP A 202 3.13 6.18 -14.27
N THR A 203 2.21 5.25 -14.51
CA THR A 203 2.36 3.85 -14.10
C THR A 203 3.51 3.18 -14.86
N LEU A 204 3.65 3.45 -16.16
CA LEU A 204 4.72 2.87 -16.99
C LEU A 204 6.12 3.21 -16.47
N LYS A 205 6.31 4.39 -15.84
CA LYS A 205 7.60 4.80 -15.24
C LYS A 205 8.06 3.91 -14.10
N ILE A 206 7.13 3.23 -13.44
CA ILE A 206 7.37 2.38 -12.26
C ILE A 206 7.03 0.91 -12.51
N ALA A 207 6.55 0.57 -13.70
CA ALA A 207 6.18 -0.79 -14.05
C ALA A 207 7.42 -1.70 -14.05
N SER A 208 7.50 -2.61 -13.08
CA SER A 208 8.66 -3.47 -12.82
C SER A 208 8.43 -4.93 -13.19
N SER A 209 7.27 -5.28 -13.73
CA SER A 209 6.96 -6.63 -14.20
C SER A 209 6.44 -6.62 -15.64
N PRO A 210 6.68 -7.70 -16.41
CA PRO A 210 6.13 -7.84 -17.76
C PRO A 210 4.60 -7.64 -17.80
N LEU A 211 3.88 -8.18 -16.82
CA LEU A 211 2.43 -8.04 -16.72
C LEU A 211 2.00 -6.57 -16.52
N ALA A 212 2.70 -5.83 -15.66
CA ALA A 212 2.40 -4.40 -15.44
C ALA A 212 2.65 -3.58 -16.72
N ILE A 213 3.74 -3.86 -17.44
CA ILE A 213 4.06 -3.21 -18.72
C ILE A 213 2.97 -3.54 -19.76
N ALA A 214 2.60 -4.82 -19.89
CA ALA A 214 1.54 -5.26 -20.79
C ALA A 214 0.21 -4.53 -20.51
N ARG A 215 -0.17 -4.43 -19.24
CA ARG A 215 -1.39 -3.73 -18.83
C ARG A 215 -1.35 -2.24 -19.15
N CYS A 216 -0.19 -1.58 -19.02
CA CYS A 216 -0.02 -0.19 -19.45
C CYS A 216 -0.23 -0.04 -20.96
N TYR A 217 0.38 -0.90 -21.78
CA TYR A 217 0.18 -0.85 -23.22
C TYR A 217 -1.28 -1.12 -23.61
N ALA A 218 -1.94 -2.10 -22.99
CA ALA A 218 -3.36 -2.36 -23.21
C ALA A 218 -4.24 -1.14 -22.85
N ASN A 219 -3.96 -0.44 -21.76
CA ASN A 219 -4.66 0.77 -21.36
C ASN A 219 -4.49 1.93 -22.37
N ILE A 220 -3.28 2.09 -22.93
CA ILE A 220 -3.04 3.07 -24.00
C ILE A 220 -3.82 2.67 -25.26
N GLY A 221 -3.77 1.40 -25.66
CA GLY A 221 -4.56 0.89 -26.78
C GLY A 221 -6.04 1.13 -26.62
N TYR A 222 -6.57 0.92 -25.40
CA TYR A 222 -7.98 1.21 -25.09
C TYR A 222 -8.31 2.70 -25.27
N ALA A 223 -7.48 3.60 -24.75
CA ALA A 223 -7.68 5.05 -24.88
C ALA A 223 -7.66 5.51 -26.35
N LEU A 224 -6.77 4.95 -27.16
CA LEU A 224 -6.67 5.21 -28.60
C LEU A 224 -7.86 4.64 -29.37
N THR A 225 -8.31 3.42 -29.06
CA THR A 225 -9.53 2.85 -29.65
C THR A 225 -10.74 3.75 -29.44
N ASP A 226 -10.90 4.22 -28.20
CA ASP A 226 -12.02 5.11 -27.84
C ASP A 226 -11.88 6.53 -28.47
N SER A 227 -10.70 6.87 -28.98
CA SER A 227 -10.42 8.10 -29.75
C SER A 227 -10.58 7.90 -31.27
N GLY A 228 -10.79 6.66 -31.74
CA GLY A 228 -10.88 6.35 -33.16
C GLY A 228 -9.52 6.13 -33.85
N GLU A 229 -8.40 6.13 -33.10
CA GLU A 229 -7.04 5.94 -33.58
C GLU A 229 -6.70 4.44 -33.64
N TYR A 230 -7.43 3.71 -34.49
CA TYR A 230 -7.42 2.23 -34.50
C TYR A 230 -6.08 1.61 -34.92
N GLU A 231 -5.33 2.26 -35.81
CA GLU A 231 -4.03 1.76 -36.26
C GLU A 231 -3.02 1.80 -35.12
N ASP A 232 -2.92 2.94 -34.44
CA ASP A 232 -2.05 3.12 -33.27
C ASP A 232 -2.51 2.20 -32.10
N ALA A 233 -3.82 2.12 -31.85
CA ALA A 233 -4.38 1.23 -30.85
C ALA A 233 -3.95 -0.23 -31.08
N SER A 234 -4.02 -0.70 -32.34
CA SER A 234 -3.60 -2.06 -32.71
C SER A 234 -2.12 -2.30 -32.39
N ALA A 235 -1.24 -1.33 -32.67
CA ALA A 235 0.18 -1.42 -32.36
C ALA A 235 0.42 -1.57 -30.84
N PHE A 236 -0.30 -0.82 -30.02
CA PHE A 236 -0.22 -0.92 -28.55
C PHE A 236 -0.75 -2.25 -28.01
N TYR A 237 -1.83 -2.78 -28.56
CA TYR A 237 -2.33 -4.11 -28.17
C TYR A 237 -1.33 -5.22 -28.57
N VAL A 238 -0.74 -5.16 -29.77
CA VAL A 238 0.30 -6.09 -30.17
C VAL A 238 1.50 -6.00 -29.21
N ALA A 239 1.97 -4.81 -28.88
CA ALA A 239 3.05 -4.60 -27.91
C ALA A 239 2.70 -5.17 -26.52
N SER A 240 1.44 -5.02 -26.06
CA SER A 240 0.96 -5.62 -24.81
C SER A 240 1.16 -7.15 -24.82
N THR A 241 0.80 -7.84 -25.91
CA THR A 241 0.93 -9.30 -26.00
C THR A 241 2.39 -9.79 -26.04
N MET A 242 3.34 -8.93 -26.39
CA MET A 242 4.76 -9.27 -26.36
C MET A 242 5.30 -9.39 -24.93
N PHE A 243 4.73 -8.63 -23.99
CA PHE A 243 5.12 -8.66 -22.57
C PHE A 243 4.33 -9.71 -21.76
N ALA A 244 3.07 -9.96 -22.12
CA ALA A 244 2.23 -10.97 -21.48
C ALA A 244 1.36 -11.67 -22.53
N PRO A 245 1.88 -12.74 -23.15
CA PRO A 245 1.20 -13.46 -24.24
C PRO A 245 0.00 -14.29 -23.76
N ASN A 246 -0.41 -14.18 -22.51
CA ASN A 246 -1.50 -14.96 -21.95
C ASN A 246 -2.85 -14.26 -22.21
N PRO A 247 -3.86 -14.97 -22.77
CA PRO A 247 -5.20 -14.44 -23.05
C PRO A 247 -6.00 -13.99 -21.81
N ALA A 248 -5.45 -14.08 -20.60
CA ALA A 248 -6.09 -13.62 -19.36
C ALA A 248 -5.97 -12.09 -19.15
N ILE A 249 -5.32 -11.33 -20.02
CA ILE A 249 -5.45 -9.87 -20.03
C ILE A 249 -6.72 -9.59 -20.84
N PRO A 250 -7.81 -9.10 -20.22
CA PRO A 250 -8.97 -8.71 -21.00
C PRO A 250 -8.58 -7.56 -21.93
N LEU A 251 -8.72 -7.80 -23.20
CA LEU A 251 -8.67 -6.79 -24.27
C LEU A 251 -9.90 -5.88 -24.18
#